data_92f4fcc119273fc5b96422f52266853a
#
_entry.id   92f4fcc119273fc5b96422f52266853a
#
_cell.length_a   1.000
_cell.length_b   1.000
_cell.length_c   1.000
_cell.angle_alpha   90.00
_cell.angle_beta   90.00
_cell.angle_gamma   90.00
#
_symmetry.space_group_name_H-M   'P 1'
#
loop_
_entity.id
_entity.type
_entity.pdbx_description
1 polymer ?
#
loop_
_entity_poly.entity_id
_entity_poly.type
_entity_poly.pdbx_seq_one_letter_code
_entity_poly.pdbx_strand_id
1 'polypeptide(L)'
;MKYTSAQAAKLLRQLKEEHQRLLSREAETQVFLAAVGEDPETLRPDYDYREVQEKLSEMEKKIRRIRHAVNVFNLNTVVEGMTIDELLVYLPQLNERRQKLGAMAARLPRRRAEARLGGSFGAKSQIIDYEYANYDISAAEEEFRLVTQEIARLQTALDRANSTLEMEIDI
;
A
#
# COMPACT_ATOMS: atom_id res chain seq x y z
N MET A 1 18.25 -19.66 0.49
CA MET A 1 19.03 -18.46 0.91
C MET A 1 18.26 -17.73 1.98
N LYS A 2 18.97 -17.03 2.92
CA LYS A 2 18.31 -16.25 3.98
C LYS A 2 18.17 -14.80 3.58
N TYR A 3 17.00 -14.22 3.82
CA TYR A 3 16.68 -12.82 3.51
C TYR A 3 15.86 -12.22 4.65
N THR A 4 16.09 -10.95 4.94
CA THR A 4 15.14 -10.18 5.75
C THR A 4 13.92 -9.79 4.90
N SER A 5 12.79 -9.42 5.54
CA SER A 5 11.61 -8.95 4.83
C SER A 5 11.91 -7.74 3.94
N ALA A 6 12.75 -6.82 4.40
CA ALA A 6 13.21 -5.66 3.63
C ALA A 6 14.02 -6.07 2.38
N GLN A 7 14.92 -7.06 2.51
CA GLN A 7 15.69 -7.58 1.38
C GLN A 7 14.80 -8.32 0.39
N ALA A 8 13.86 -9.14 0.86
CA ALA A 8 12.89 -9.84 0.02
C ALA A 8 12.01 -8.86 -0.76
N ALA A 9 11.56 -7.77 -0.13
CA ALA A 9 10.78 -6.72 -0.80
C ALA A 9 11.59 -6.01 -1.91
N LYS A 10 12.89 -5.73 -1.66
CA LYS A 10 13.78 -5.14 -2.68
C LYS A 10 13.97 -6.09 -3.87
N LEU A 11 14.25 -7.36 -3.60
CA LEU A 11 14.41 -8.39 -4.63
C LEU A 11 13.13 -8.55 -5.46
N LEU A 12 11.97 -8.60 -4.79
CA LEU A 12 10.68 -8.69 -5.45
C LEU A 12 10.40 -7.50 -6.38
N ARG A 13 10.78 -6.29 -5.96
CA ARG A 13 10.66 -5.10 -6.79
C ARG A 13 11.56 -5.19 -8.03
N GLN A 14 12.82 -5.58 -7.87
CA GLN A 14 13.76 -5.75 -8.98
C GLN A 14 13.26 -6.76 -10.02
N LEU A 15 12.78 -7.92 -9.55
CA LEU A 15 12.22 -8.96 -10.43
C LEU A 15 10.98 -8.48 -11.18
N LYS A 16 10.10 -7.71 -10.53
CA LYS A 16 8.92 -7.14 -11.18
C LYS A 16 9.28 -6.09 -12.24
N GLU A 17 10.27 -5.26 -11.97
CA GLU A 17 10.74 -4.25 -12.92
C GLU A 17 11.41 -4.92 -14.13
N GLU A 18 12.16 -5.99 -13.93
CA GLU A 18 12.77 -6.76 -15.00
C GLU A 18 11.71 -7.49 -15.84
N HIS A 19 10.76 -8.15 -15.19
CA HIS A 19 9.60 -8.78 -15.83
C HIS A 19 8.82 -7.78 -16.70
N GLN A 20 8.53 -6.59 -16.17
CA GLN A 20 7.83 -5.55 -16.92
C GLN A 20 8.63 -5.03 -18.11
N ARG A 21 9.95 -4.88 -17.97
CA ARG A 21 10.83 -4.50 -19.10
C ARG A 21 10.83 -5.56 -20.20
N LEU A 22 10.85 -6.85 -19.83
CA LEU A 22 10.80 -7.93 -20.81
C LEU A 22 9.46 -7.96 -21.56
N LEU A 23 8.32 -7.78 -20.84
CA LEU A 23 7.00 -7.66 -21.47
C LEU A 23 6.90 -6.46 -22.41
N SER A 24 7.44 -5.31 -22.04
CA SER A 24 7.44 -4.13 -22.90
C SER A 24 8.26 -4.36 -24.18
N ARG A 25 9.44 -4.96 -24.04
CA ARG A 25 10.27 -5.31 -25.20
C ARG A 25 9.58 -6.34 -26.12
N GLU A 26 8.94 -7.35 -25.53
CA GLU A 26 8.15 -8.32 -26.31
C GLU A 26 7.03 -7.63 -27.09
N ALA A 27 6.28 -6.71 -26.45
CA ALA A 27 5.21 -5.97 -27.11
C ALA A 27 5.69 -5.14 -28.32
N GLU A 28 6.93 -4.64 -28.28
CA GLU A 28 7.55 -3.86 -29.36
C GLU A 28 8.06 -4.75 -30.51
N THR A 29 8.45 -6.01 -30.22
CA THR A 29 9.13 -6.88 -31.18
C THR A 29 8.27 -8.02 -31.73
N GLN A 30 7.15 -8.36 -31.08
CA GLN A 30 6.27 -9.48 -31.46
C GLN A 30 5.57 -9.29 -32.81
N VAL A 31 5.43 -8.04 -33.28
CA VAL A 31 4.88 -7.67 -34.58
C VAL A 31 5.74 -6.58 -35.22
N PHE A 32 5.91 -6.65 -36.53
CA PHE A 32 6.61 -5.60 -37.27
C PHE A 32 5.90 -5.32 -38.60
N LEU A 33 6.19 -4.18 -39.20
CA LEU A 33 5.58 -3.74 -40.46
C LEU A 33 6.60 -3.86 -41.58
N ALA A 34 6.16 -4.36 -42.74
CA ALA A 34 6.88 -4.30 -43.99
C ALA A 34 5.96 -3.74 -45.09
N ALA A 35 6.45 -2.83 -45.90
CA ALA A 35 5.68 -2.29 -47.01
C ALA A 35 5.58 -3.28 -48.17
N VAL A 36 4.62 -3.05 -49.08
CA VAL A 36 4.48 -3.86 -50.26
C VAL A 36 5.75 -3.73 -51.13
N GLY A 37 6.45 -4.86 -51.36
CA GLY A 37 7.70 -4.89 -52.12
C GLY A 37 8.98 -4.87 -51.28
N GLU A 38 8.88 -4.73 -49.98
CA GLU A 38 10.01 -4.95 -49.05
C GLU A 38 10.11 -6.42 -48.67
N ASP A 39 11.33 -6.89 -48.43
CA ASP A 39 11.56 -8.24 -47.90
C ASP A 39 11.36 -8.26 -46.38
N PRO A 40 10.29 -8.90 -45.84
CA PRO A 40 10.03 -8.96 -44.41
C PRO A 40 11.18 -9.52 -43.58
N GLU A 41 12.01 -10.45 -44.15
CA GLU A 41 13.10 -11.06 -43.40
C GLU A 41 14.22 -10.07 -43.07
N THR A 42 14.42 -9.03 -43.90
CA THR A 42 15.42 -7.98 -43.64
C THR A 42 15.00 -7.00 -42.58
N LEU A 43 13.66 -6.89 -42.32
CA LEU A 43 13.06 -5.95 -41.38
C LEU A 43 12.67 -6.64 -40.06
N ARG A 44 12.74 -7.94 -40.00
CA ARG A 44 12.35 -8.76 -38.86
C ARG A 44 13.19 -8.40 -37.62
N PRO A 45 12.56 -7.97 -36.52
CA PRO A 45 13.26 -7.78 -35.25
C PRO A 45 13.82 -9.08 -34.71
N ASP A 46 14.94 -9.01 -34.00
CA ASP A 46 15.48 -10.15 -33.27
C ASP A 46 14.57 -10.49 -32.10
N TYR A 47 13.76 -11.52 -32.25
CA TYR A 47 12.77 -11.97 -31.28
C TYR A 47 12.65 -13.51 -31.33
N ASP A 48 13.01 -14.15 -30.21
CA ASP A 48 12.75 -15.57 -29.98
C ASP A 48 11.60 -15.73 -28.96
N TYR A 49 10.44 -16.12 -29.46
CA TYR A 49 9.25 -16.35 -28.65
C TYR A 49 9.48 -17.33 -27.50
N ARG A 50 10.16 -18.46 -27.78
CA ARG A 50 10.36 -19.54 -26.79
C ARG A 50 11.27 -19.08 -25.68
N GLU A 51 12.37 -18.41 -25.99
CA GLU A 51 13.32 -17.89 -25.02
C GLU A 51 12.66 -16.82 -24.12
N VAL A 52 11.85 -15.93 -24.70
CA VAL A 52 11.14 -14.89 -23.94
C VAL A 52 10.12 -15.50 -22.99
N GLN A 53 9.30 -16.48 -23.45
CA GLN A 53 8.31 -17.13 -22.61
C GLN A 53 8.95 -17.94 -21.47
N GLU A 54 10.07 -18.60 -21.73
CA GLU A 54 10.81 -19.32 -20.69
C GLU A 54 11.33 -18.37 -19.62
N LYS A 55 11.95 -17.24 -19.99
CA LYS A 55 12.42 -16.20 -19.07
C LYS A 55 11.28 -15.61 -18.24
N LEU A 56 10.14 -15.29 -18.86
CA LEU A 56 8.96 -14.78 -18.16
C LEU A 56 8.45 -15.79 -17.13
N SER A 57 8.31 -17.06 -17.53
CA SER A 57 7.85 -18.13 -16.64
C SER A 57 8.79 -18.35 -15.45
N GLU A 58 10.11 -18.30 -15.65
CA GLU A 58 11.08 -18.40 -14.57
C GLU A 58 11.00 -17.23 -13.60
N MET A 59 10.86 -15.99 -14.10
CA MET A 59 10.69 -14.80 -13.27
C MET A 59 9.40 -14.88 -12.46
N GLU A 60 8.29 -15.27 -13.06
CA GLU A 60 7.00 -15.45 -12.39
C GLU A 60 7.07 -16.51 -11.29
N LYS A 61 7.78 -17.61 -11.53
CA LYS A 61 8.02 -18.65 -10.53
C LYS A 61 8.80 -18.10 -9.33
N LYS A 62 9.87 -17.34 -9.58
CA LYS A 62 10.65 -16.69 -8.51
C LYS A 62 9.80 -15.68 -7.72
N ILE A 63 9.04 -14.82 -8.41
CA ILE A 63 8.14 -13.85 -7.79
C ILE A 63 7.11 -14.56 -6.88
N ARG A 64 6.51 -15.65 -7.35
CA ARG A 64 5.54 -16.43 -6.57
C ARG A 64 6.16 -17.06 -5.33
N ARG A 65 7.37 -17.64 -5.43
CA ARG A 65 8.08 -18.23 -4.30
C ARG A 65 8.43 -17.19 -3.23
N ILE A 66 8.95 -16.02 -3.65
CA ILE A 66 9.29 -14.95 -2.71
C ILE A 66 8.03 -14.46 -1.99
N ARG A 67 6.93 -14.20 -2.71
CA ARG A 67 5.67 -13.77 -2.10
C ARG A 67 5.14 -14.78 -1.10
N HIS A 68 5.17 -16.05 -1.46
CA HIS A 68 4.73 -17.13 -0.56
C HIS A 68 5.57 -17.15 0.72
N ALA A 69 6.90 -17.10 0.62
CA ALA A 69 7.78 -17.09 1.77
C ALA A 69 7.54 -15.88 2.70
N VAL A 70 7.32 -14.69 2.13
CA VAL A 70 6.95 -13.47 2.89
C VAL A 70 5.62 -13.66 3.60
N ASN A 71 4.60 -14.24 2.95
CA ASN A 71 3.31 -14.49 3.58
C ASN A 71 3.43 -15.47 4.75
N VAL A 72 4.17 -16.57 4.57
CA VAL A 72 4.44 -17.55 5.64
C VAL A 72 5.19 -16.88 6.80
N PHE A 73 6.18 -16.05 6.51
CA PHE A 73 6.91 -15.30 7.52
C PHE A 73 5.99 -14.37 8.31
N ASN A 74 5.13 -13.60 7.65
CA ASN A 74 4.20 -12.69 8.30
C ASN A 74 3.18 -13.40 9.20
N LEU A 75 2.72 -14.59 8.79
CA LEU A 75 1.77 -15.40 9.57
C LEU A 75 2.40 -16.03 10.81
N ASN A 76 3.71 -16.35 10.77
CA ASN A 76 4.38 -17.08 11.84
C ASN A 76 5.24 -16.19 12.76
N THR A 77 5.54 -14.96 12.34
CA THR A 77 6.40 -14.06 13.13
C THR A 77 5.54 -13.18 14.04
N VAL A 78 5.80 -13.30 15.36
CA VAL A 78 5.10 -12.52 16.37
C VAL A 78 5.93 -11.30 16.75
N VAL A 79 5.30 -10.12 16.75
CA VAL A 79 5.85 -8.82 17.13
C VAL A 79 4.86 -8.15 18.08
N GLU A 80 5.32 -7.74 19.27
CA GLU A 80 4.47 -7.10 20.28
C GLU A 80 3.20 -7.90 20.64
N GLY A 81 3.29 -9.23 20.59
CA GLY A 81 2.18 -10.14 20.93
C GLY A 81 1.19 -10.44 19.82
N MET A 82 1.37 -9.88 18.62
CA MET A 82 0.55 -10.11 17.43
C MET A 82 1.42 -10.63 16.29
N THR A 83 0.87 -11.40 15.36
CA THR A 83 1.57 -11.75 14.13
C THR A 83 1.79 -10.50 13.26
N ILE A 84 2.81 -10.53 12.39
CA ILE A 84 3.02 -9.43 11.44
C ILE A 84 1.76 -9.25 10.56
N ASP A 85 1.11 -10.34 10.18
CA ASP A 85 -0.13 -10.31 9.39
C ASP A 85 -1.26 -9.55 10.12
N GLU A 86 -1.46 -9.82 11.42
CA GLU A 86 -2.40 -9.06 12.27
C GLU A 86 -2.02 -7.59 12.39
N LEU A 87 -0.72 -7.28 12.55
CA LEU A 87 -0.23 -5.90 12.62
C LEU A 87 -0.49 -5.12 11.32
N LEU A 88 -0.35 -5.77 10.17
CA LEU A 88 -0.64 -5.15 8.86
C LEU A 88 -2.13 -4.80 8.68
N VAL A 89 -3.03 -5.46 9.40
CA VAL A 89 -4.46 -5.11 9.48
C VAL A 89 -4.70 -4.06 10.56
N TYR A 90 -4.09 -4.22 11.72
CA TYR A 90 -4.34 -3.37 12.88
C TYR A 90 -3.80 -1.93 12.73
N LEU A 91 -2.60 -1.75 12.16
CA LEU A 91 -2.02 -0.42 11.95
C LEU A 91 -2.88 0.51 11.07
N PRO A 92 -3.47 0.08 9.94
CA PRO A 92 -4.46 0.86 9.19
C PRO A 92 -5.67 1.26 10.04
N GLN A 93 -6.25 0.34 10.83
CA GLN A 93 -7.39 0.63 11.73
C GLN A 93 -7.03 1.69 12.77
N LEU A 94 -5.85 1.60 13.38
CA LEU A 94 -5.36 2.62 14.31
C LEU A 94 -5.16 3.98 13.61
N ASN A 95 -4.68 4.01 12.37
CA ASN A 95 -4.52 5.25 11.61
C ASN A 95 -5.87 5.91 11.28
N GLU A 96 -6.88 5.14 10.90
CA GLU A 96 -8.25 5.64 10.70
C GLU A 96 -8.82 6.19 12.01
N ARG A 97 -8.65 5.47 13.13
CA ARG A 97 -9.06 5.92 14.46
C ARG A 97 -8.34 7.20 14.86
N ARG A 98 -7.02 7.30 14.65
CA ARG A 98 -6.24 8.51 14.90
C ARG A 98 -6.77 9.69 14.10
N GLN A 99 -7.06 9.50 12.81
CA GLN A 99 -7.61 10.57 11.97
C GLN A 99 -8.96 11.07 12.49
N LYS A 100 -9.87 10.15 12.85
CA LYS A 100 -11.16 10.48 13.46
C LYS A 100 -10.98 11.26 14.76
N LEU A 101 -10.15 10.75 15.67
CA LEU A 101 -9.91 11.37 16.98
C LEU A 101 -9.24 12.75 16.85
N GLY A 102 -8.30 12.91 15.91
CA GLY A 102 -7.68 14.20 15.61
C GLY A 102 -8.70 15.24 15.15
N ALA A 103 -9.65 14.85 14.30
CA ALA A 103 -10.74 15.74 13.89
C ALA A 103 -11.69 16.08 15.06
N MET A 104 -11.90 15.15 15.99
CA MET A 104 -12.72 15.39 17.20
C MET A 104 -11.99 16.30 18.20
N ALA A 105 -10.72 16.06 18.47
CA ALA A 105 -9.88 16.86 19.37
C ALA A 105 -9.71 18.32 18.90
N ALA A 106 -9.69 18.52 17.58
CA ALA A 106 -9.56 19.86 16.99
C ALA A 106 -10.87 20.67 16.99
N ARG A 107 -12.02 20.11 17.43
CA ARG A 107 -13.29 20.84 17.46
C ARG A 107 -13.35 21.84 18.61
N LEU A 108 -14.01 22.97 18.34
CA LEU A 108 -14.39 23.89 19.39
C LEU A 108 -15.62 23.35 20.17
N PRO A 109 -15.73 23.61 21.48
CA PRO A 109 -16.90 23.21 22.25
C PRO A 109 -18.22 23.75 21.66
N ARG A 110 -18.15 24.94 21.05
CA ARG A 110 -19.24 25.57 20.32
C ARG A 110 -18.71 26.35 19.13
N ARG A 111 -19.33 26.22 17.98
CA ARG A 111 -19.10 27.07 16.80
C ARG A 111 -20.41 27.53 16.20
N ARG A 112 -20.41 28.69 15.54
CA ARG A 112 -21.58 29.13 14.78
C ARG A 112 -21.78 28.17 13.59
N ALA A 113 -23.01 27.68 13.44
CA ALA A 113 -23.35 26.87 12.27
C ALA A 113 -23.34 27.74 11.02
N GLU A 114 -22.79 27.21 9.93
CA GLU A 114 -22.89 27.88 8.63
C GLU A 114 -24.35 27.85 8.18
N ALA A 115 -24.86 29.01 7.70
CA ALA A 115 -26.20 29.07 7.18
C ALA A 115 -26.41 27.99 6.13
N ARG A 116 -27.36 27.07 6.32
CA ARG A 116 -27.73 26.07 5.33
C ARG A 116 -28.23 26.80 4.09
N LEU A 117 -27.42 26.89 3.05
CA LEU A 117 -27.76 27.30 1.70
C LEU A 117 -28.61 26.18 1.06
N GLY A 118 -29.91 26.13 1.43
CA GLY A 118 -30.79 25.11 0.87
C GLY A 118 -32.22 25.25 1.39
N GLY A 119 -32.95 26.18 0.83
CA GLY A 119 -34.37 26.29 1.12
C GLY A 119 -34.97 27.57 0.58
N SER A 120 -35.68 27.48 -0.55
CA SER A 120 -36.77 28.37 -1.03
C SER A 120 -36.67 29.85 -0.70
N PHE A 121 -36.72 30.65 -1.73
CA PHE A 121 -36.94 32.11 -1.74
C PHE A 121 -37.89 32.54 -0.63
N GLY A 122 -37.41 33.35 0.32
CA GLY A 122 -38.27 34.19 1.16
C GLY A 122 -38.18 33.89 2.66
N ALA A 123 -37.39 34.63 3.31
CA ALA A 123 -37.25 35.01 4.69
C ALA A 123 -35.84 34.72 5.20
N LYS A 124 -35.04 35.76 5.40
CA LYS A 124 -33.81 35.71 6.20
C LYS A 124 -34.21 35.30 7.60
N SER A 125 -34.12 34.02 7.92
CA SER A 125 -34.20 33.56 9.30
C SER A 125 -33.07 34.24 10.08
N GLN A 126 -33.41 35.12 11.00
CA GLN A 126 -32.46 35.74 11.92
C GLN A 126 -32.01 34.77 13.04
N ILE A 127 -32.39 33.50 12.93
CA ILE A 127 -32.03 32.47 13.89
C ILE A 127 -30.58 32.06 13.61
N ILE A 128 -29.72 32.33 14.57
CA ILE A 128 -28.32 31.92 14.55
C ILE A 128 -28.23 30.58 15.26
N ASP A 129 -27.99 29.55 14.51
CA ASP A 129 -27.76 28.20 15.04
C ASP A 129 -26.28 28.05 15.48
N TYR A 130 -26.07 27.29 16.54
CA TYR A 130 -24.74 26.87 16.99
C TYR A 130 -24.63 25.35 16.97
N GLU A 131 -23.50 24.87 16.52
CA GLU A 131 -23.09 23.47 16.68
C GLU A 131 -22.34 23.34 18.01
N TYR A 132 -22.69 22.35 18.79
CA TYR A 132 -22.02 21.99 20.03
C TYR A 132 -21.35 20.62 19.89
N ALA A 133 -20.15 20.48 20.44
CA ALA A 133 -19.57 19.15 20.59
C ALA A 133 -20.39 18.34 21.60
N ASN A 134 -20.91 17.19 21.20
CA ASN A 134 -21.69 16.30 22.08
C ASN A 134 -20.81 15.17 22.65
N TYR A 135 -19.60 15.53 23.07
CA TYR A 135 -18.62 14.64 23.69
C TYR A 135 -17.58 15.46 24.43
N ASP A 136 -16.80 14.81 25.30
CA ASP A 136 -15.68 15.43 26.00
C ASP A 136 -14.48 15.55 25.05
N ILE A 137 -14.14 16.79 24.70
CA ILE A 137 -13.01 17.09 23.78
C ILE A 137 -11.69 16.67 24.43
N SER A 138 -11.52 16.86 25.74
CA SER A 138 -10.30 16.51 26.46
C SER A 138 -10.08 14.99 26.48
N ALA A 139 -11.15 14.20 26.59
CA ALA A 139 -11.08 12.75 26.44
C ALA A 139 -10.68 12.33 25.02
N ALA A 140 -11.18 13.04 23.99
CA ALA A 140 -10.79 12.79 22.60
C ALA A 140 -9.31 13.13 22.33
N GLU A 141 -8.81 14.22 22.92
CA GLU A 141 -7.38 14.60 22.86
C GLU A 141 -6.47 13.56 23.51
N GLU A 142 -6.84 13.07 24.69
CA GLU A 142 -6.07 12.05 25.39
C GLU A 142 -6.07 10.72 24.61
N GLU A 143 -7.21 10.30 24.09
CA GLU A 143 -7.30 9.10 23.27
C GLU A 143 -6.51 9.24 21.95
N PHE A 144 -6.53 10.41 21.30
CA PHE A 144 -5.70 10.71 20.15
C PHE A 144 -4.21 10.56 20.46
N ARG A 145 -3.77 11.06 21.61
CA ARG A 145 -2.39 10.94 22.07
C ARG A 145 -1.99 9.49 22.29
N LEU A 146 -2.83 8.71 22.96
CA LEU A 146 -2.58 7.28 23.24
C LEU A 146 -2.49 6.45 21.93
N VAL A 147 -3.44 6.66 21.02
CA VAL A 147 -3.44 5.96 19.71
C VAL A 147 -2.20 6.33 18.89
N THR A 148 -1.77 7.61 18.94
CA THR A 148 -0.58 8.07 18.22
C THR A 148 0.69 7.40 18.77
N GLN A 149 0.80 7.27 20.10
CA GLN A 149 1.93 6.57 20.74
C GLN A 149 1.93 5.08 20.41
N GLU A 150 0.77 4.44 20.40
CA GLU A 150 0.63 3.03 20.05
C GLU A 150 1.07 2.75 18.62
N ILE A 151 0.64 3.57 17.66
CA ILE A 151 1.08 3.48 16.25
C ILE A 151 2.60 3.58 16.16
N ALA A 152 3.21 4.57 16.82
CA ALA A 152 4.65 4.76 16.78
C ALA A 152 5.42 3.55 17.36
N ARG A 153 4.94 2.99 18.47
CA ARG A 153 5.50 1.80 19.12
C ARG A 153 5.45 0.58 18.21
N LEU A 154 4.27 0.27 17.68
CA LEU A 154 4.06 -0.90 16.81
C LEU A 154 4.82 -0.77 15.49
N GLN A 155 4.85 0.40 14.89
CA GLN A 155 5.56 0.66 13.64
C GLN A 155 7.07 0.48 13.82
N THR A 156 7.65 1.01 14.91
CA THR A 156 9.07 0.84 15.24
C THR A 156 9.43 -0.64 15.45
N ALA A 157 8.57 -1.39 16.15
CA ALA A 157 8.77 -2.81 16.38
C ALA A 157 8.69 -3.64 15.08
N LEU A 158 7.72 -3.31 14.21
CA LEU A 158 7.56 -3.94 12.89
C LEU A 158 8.76 -3.65 11.98
N ASP A 159 9.23 -2.40 11.92
CA ASP A 159 10.39 -2.01 11.11
C ASP A 159 11.66 -2.73 11.57
N ARG A 160 11.82 -2.86 12.88
CA ARG A 160 12.92 -3.66 13.45
C ARG A 160 12.82 -5.12 13.04
N ALA A 161 11.65 -5.74 13.17
CA ALA A 161 11.44 -7.13 12.77
C ALA A 161 11.75 -7.33 11.28
N ASN A 162 11.24 -6.46 10.42
CA ASN A 162 11.44 -6.50 8.96
C ASN A 162 12.90 -6.32 8.53
N SER A 163 13.71 -5.64 9.34
CA SER A 163 15.13 -5.38 9.03
C SER A 163 16.08 -6.39 9.64
N THR A 164 15.68 -7.13 10.68
CA THR A 164 16.58 -8.00 11.45
C THR A 164 16.23 -9.48 11.40
N LEU A 165 14.94 -9.83 11.28
CA LEU A 165 14.53 -11.23 11.24
C LEU A 165 14.64 -11.77 9.82
N GLU A 166 15.20 -12.98 9.71
CA GLU A 166 15.45 -13.65 8.43
C GLU A 166 14.43 -14.75 8.16
N MET A 167 14.09 -14.90 6.88
CA MET A 167 13.30 -16.01 6.34
C MET A 167 14.12 -16.78 5.29
N GLU A 168 13.86 -18.06 5.15
CA GLU A 168 14.44 -18.86 4.07
C GLU A 168 13.58 -18.74 2.80
N ILE A 169 14.24 -18.40 1.68
CA ILE A 169 13.59 -18.34 0.37
C ILE A 169 14.37 -19.25 -0.58
N ASP A 170 13.68 -20.21 -1.20
CA ASP A 170 14.20 -21.09 -2.23
C ASP A 170 13.88 -20.51 -3.62
N ILE A 171 14.89 -19.85 -4.25
CA ILE A 171 14.78 -19.17 -5.55
C ILE A 171 15.94 -19.52 -6.47
#